data_a7514df29a54b518edf7c02700c8703b
#
_entry.id   a7514df29a54b518edf7c02700c8703b
#
_cell.length_a   1.000
_cell.length_b   1.000
_cell.length_c   1.000
_cell.angle_alpha   90.00
_cell.angle_beta   90.00
_cell.angle_gamma   90.00
#
_symmetry.space_group_name_H-M   'P 1'
#
loop_
_entity.id
_entity.type
_entity.pdbx_description
1 polymer ?
#
loop_
_entity_poly.entity_id
_entity_poly.type
_entity_poly.pdbx_seq_one_letter_code
_entity_poly.pdbx_strand_id
1 'polypeptide(L)'
;VTDRPPAHQASSREAAGYPTALGASSREAITLLGHDLASEVMGEVGFGELAFWLATQRRPAPGEVRVFEAVLAALADHGFTPTAIVTRLTYLSAPDSVQGALAAGLLGGGSRFLGVTEDCGRFLHDVLATLDEPPADDAGWDALALEAVARPGRIPGLGHHVHKDGDPRTPRLMAIAAEEGLFGPHLSLLAAIGRVHPRVLGRTLPVNGAGACGAALADLGLPLELLRGFALLARTAGLIGQLAEELRRPVADDIFLSVDLNNRSVPPEPYGGPHG
;
A
#
# COMPACT_ATOMS: atom_id res chain seq x y z
N VAL A 1 14.40 28.34 -49.80
CA VAL A 1 13.20 27.62 -50.24
C VAL A 1 13.09 26.44 -49.28
N THR A 2 12.25 26.57 -48.25
CA THR A 2 11.98 25.53 -47.24
C THR A 2 10.73 24.78 -47.67
N ASP A 3 10.92 23.57 -48.11
CA ASP A 3 9.87 22.64 -48.47
C ASP A 3 9.26 22.11 -47.16
N ARG A 4 8.04 22.56 -46.84
CA ARG A 4 7.25 22.08 -45.70
C ARG A 4 6.40 20.92 -46.22
N PRO A 5 6.49 19.71 -45.62
CA PRO A 5 5.66 18.62 -46.09
C PRO A 5 4.16 18.93 -45.89
N PRO A 6 3.28 18.44 -46.79
CA PRO A 6 1.85 18.75 -46.73
C PRO A 6 1.22 18.20 -45.45
N ALA A 7 0.34 19.02 -44.84
CA ALA A 7 -0.44 18.62 -43.70
C ALA A 7 -1.22 17.34 -44.05
N HIS A 8 -1.05 16.32 -43.22
CA HIS A 8 -1.86 15.11 -43.26
C HIS A 8 -3.33 15.53 -43.19
N GLN A 9 -4.07 15.26 -44.26
CA GLN A 9 -5.53 15.29 -44.21
C GLN A 9 -5.98 14.25 -43.20
N ALA A 10 -6.45 14.75 -42.04
CA ALA A 10 -7.17 13.94 -41.06
C ALA A 10 -8.42 13.40 -41.77
N SER A 11 -8.44 12.12 -42.09
CA SER A 11 -9.63 11.43 -42.53
C SER A 11 -10.67 11.61 -41.42
N SER A 12 -11.89 11.99 -41.80
CA SER A 12 -13.09 12.08 -40.94
C SER A 12 -13.53 10.66 -40.50
N ARG A 13 -12.69 9.94 -39.76
CA ARG A 13 -13.17 8.92 -38.84
C ARG A 13 -13.75 9.72 -37.68
N GLU A 14 -15.06 9.64 -37.44
CA GLU A 14 -15.61 9.92 -36.13
C GLU A 14 -14.70 9.21 -35.13
N ALA A 15 -13.94 9.98 -34.36
CA ALA A 15 -13.00 9.42 -33.40
C ALA A 15 -13.86 8.63 -32.43
N ALA A 16 -13.74 7.30 -32.45
CA ALA A 16 -14.31 6.46 -31.44
C ALA A 16 -13.76 6.98 -30.11
N GLY A 17 -14.60 7.62 -29.30
CA GLY A 17 -14.16 8.24 -28.05
C GLY A 17 -13.56 7.17 -27.13
N TYR A 18 -12.56 7.54 -26.34
CA TYR A 18 -12.02 6.68 -25.30
C TYR A 18 -12.90 6.84 -24.04
N PRO A 19 -13.79 5.86 -23.72
CA PRO A 19 -14.71 6.00 -22.60
C PRO A 19 -13.94 5.99 -21.26
N THR A 20 -14.31 6.89 -20.37
CA THR A 20 -13.82 6.93 -19.00
C THR A 20 -14.96 7.31 -18.06
N ALA A 21 -15.02 6.64 -16.90
CA ALA A 21 -15.93 6.99 -15.82
C ALA A 21 -15.25 7.84 -14.73
N LEU A 22 -13.94 8.09 -14.83
CA LEU A 22 -13.19 8.80 -13.79
C LEU A 22 -13.35 10.31 -13.92
N GLY A 23 -12.80 10.91 -14.97
CA GLY A 23 -12.80 12.35 -15.10
C GLY A 23 -12.83 12.79 -16.53
N ALA A 24 -13.46 13.94 -16.78
CA ALA A 24 -13.50 14.61 -18.07
C ALA A 24 -13.37 16.11 -17.90
N SER A 25 -12.76 16.77 -18.89
CA SER A 25 -12.64 18.23 -18.92
C SER A 25 -13.28 18.78 -20.18
N SER A 26 -14.08 19.81 -20.03
CA SER A 26 -14.61 20.64 -21.10
C SER A 26 -14.00 22.03 -21.00
N ARG A 27 -14.49 22.95 -21.84
CA ARG A 27 -14.09 24.37 -21.76
C ARG A 27 -14.64 25.05 -20.52
N GLU A 28 -15.80 24.60 -20.04
CA GLU A 28 -16.57 25.23 -18.98
C GLU A 28 -16.44 24.53 -17.63
N ALA A 29 -16.17 23.22 -17.62
CA ALA A 29 -16.22 22.42 -16.40
C ALA A 29 -15.20 21.27 -16.42
N ILE A 30 -14.83 20.82 -15.23
CA ILE A 30 -14.14 19.57 -14.97
C ILE A 30 -15.08 18.68 -14.16
N THR A 31 -15.36 17.48 -14.65
CA THR A 31 -16.15 16.50 -13.92
C THR A 31 -15.28 15.37 -13.40
N LEU A 32 -15.61 14.85 -12.22
CA LEU A 32 -14.94 13.72 -11.58
C LEU A 32 -16.03 12.77 -11.06
N LEU A 33 -15.99 11.52 -11.52
CA LEU A 33 -16.98 10.50 -11.18
C LEU A 33 -18.44 10.97 -11.45
N GLY A 34 -18.62 11.79 -12.48
CA GLY A 34 -19.93 12.35 -12.87
C GLY A 34 -20.35 13.62 -12.11
N HIS A 35 -19.55 14.09 -11.15
CA HIS A 35 -19.81 15.29 -10.35
C HIS A 35 -18.98 16.48 -10.83
N ASP A 36 -19.49 17.70 -10.67
CA ASP A 36 -18.69 18.90 -10.91
C ASP A 36 -17.59 19.04 -9.87
N LEU A 37 -16.34 19.03 -10.34
CA LEU A 37 -15.17 19.04 -9.43
C LEU A 37 -15.16 20.27 -8.52
N ALA A 38 -15.51 21.45 -9.05
CA ALA A 38 -15.37 22.70 -8.31
C ALA A 38 -16.47 22.91 -7.27
N SER A 39 -17.71 22.55 -7.60
CA SER A 39 -18.88 22.85 -6.77
C SER A 39 -19.37 21.68 -5.91
N GLU A 40 -19.04 20.42 -6.27
CA GLU A 40 -19.57 19.24 -5.59
C GLU A 40 -18.48 18.39 -4.90
N VAL A 41 -17.21 18.55 -5.28
CA VAL A 41 -16.11 17.72 -4.75
C VAL A 41 -15.12 18.52 -3.92
N MET A 42 -14.65 19.67 -4.45
CA MET A 42 -13.66 20.50 -3.75
C MET A 42 -14.27 21.14 -2.51
N GLY A 43 -13.66 20.84 -1.34
CA GLY A 43 -14.13 21.35 -0.06
C GLY A 43 -15.23 20.49 0.61
N GLU A 44 -15.88 19.60 -0.15
CA GLU A 44 -16.98 18.75 0.33
C GLU A 44 -16.53 17.29 0.60
N VAL A 45 -15.54 16.81 -0.16
CA VAL A 45 -15.07 15.42 -0.11
C VAL A 45 -13.63 15.38 0.39
N GLY A 46 -13.38 14.58 1.44
CA GLY A 46 -12.04 14.34 1.96
C GLY A 46 -11.19 13.52 0.97
N PHE A 47 -9.85 13.71 1.00
CA PHE A 47 -8.98 13.03 0.03
C PHE A 47 -8.98 11.50 0.18
N GLY A 48 -9.10 10.97 1.39
CA GLY A 48 -9.25 9.52 1.62
C GLY A 48 -10.56 8.99 1.02
N GLU A 49 -11.68 9.69 1.26
CA GLU A 49 -12.97 9.37 0.66
C GLU A 49 -12.89 9.36 -0.87
N LEU A 50 -12.27 10.41 -1.45
CA LEU A 50 -12.09 10.52 -2.89
C LEU A 50 -11.23 9.39 -3.45
N ALA A 51 -10.13 9.04 -2.80
CA ALA A 51 -9.25 7.94 -3.24
C ALA A 51 -9.97 6.58 -3.25
N PHE A 52 -10.79 6.31 -2.24
CA PHE A 52 -11.66 5.14 -2.21
C PHE A 52 -12.66 5.15 -3.37
N TRP A 53 -13.34 6.27 -3.55
CA TRP A 53 -14.35 6.45 -4.59
C TRP A 53 -13.78 6.27 -6.01
N LEU A 54 -12.62 6.86 -6.27
CA LEU A 54 -11.91 6.71 -7.56
C LEU A 54 -11.58 5.24 -7.86
N ALA A 55 -11.19 4.47 -6.85
CA ALA A 55 -10.80 3.08 -7.04
C ALA A 55 -11.99 2.14 -7.22
N THR A 56 -13.13 2.43 -6.58
CA THR A 56 -14.30 1.54 -6.56
C THR A 56 -15.45 2.03 -7.44
N GLN A 57 -15.40 3.28 -7.88
CA GLN A 57 -16.51 4.00 -8.54
C GLN A 57 -17.80 4.03 -7.69
N ARG A 58 -17.69 3.74 -6.41
CA ARG A 58 -18.73 3.76 -5.40
C ARG A 58 -18.32 4.68 -4.26
N ARG A 59 -19.17 5.65 -3.94
CA ARG A 59 -18.92 6.53 -2.80
C ARG A 59 -18.98 5.72 -1.50
N PRO A 60 -17.95 5.77 -0.64
CA PRO A 60 -17.93 5.02 0.62
C PRO A 60 -18.91 5.59 1.64
N ALA A 61 -19.41 4.75 2.53
CA ALA A 61 -20.12 5.17 3.73
C ALA A 61 -19.13 5.81 4.75
N PRO A 62 -19.60 6.65 5.69
CA PRO A 62 -18.72 7.31 6.67
C PRO A 62 -17.85 6.35 7.48
N GLY A 63 -18.37 5.19 7.87
CA GLY A 63 -17.60 4.16 8.60
C GLY A 63 -16.49 3.56 7.72
N GLU A 64 -16.76 3.34 6.42
CA GLU A 64 -15.75 2.86 5.48
C GLU A 64 -14.63 3.90 5.28
N VAL A 65 -14.98 5.19 5.22
CA VAL A 65 -14.00 6.29 5.16
C VAL A 65 -13.11 6.24 6.39
N ARG A 66 -13.69 6.12 7.58
CA ARG A 66 -12.94 6.09 8.84
C ARG A 66 -11.94 4.93 8.90
N VAL A 67 -12.36 3.72 8.51
CA VAL A 67 -11.46 2.55 8.46
C VAL A 67 -10.39 2.73 7.39
N PHE A 68 -10.75 3.20 6.21
CA PHE A 68 -9.81 3.41 5.11
C PHE A 68 -8.75 4.47 5.46
N GLU A 69 -9.14 5.61 6.02
CA GLU A 69 -8.21 6.64 6.47
C GLU A 69 -7.31 6.16 7.62
N ALA A 70 -7.82 5.32 8.52
CA ALA A 70 -6.99 4.68 9.54
C ALA A 70 -5.92 3.78 8.94
N VAL A 71 -6.24 3.06 7.84
CA VAL A 71 -5.25 2.28 7.08
C VAL A 71 -4.20 3.20 6.44
N LEU A 72 -4.62 4.28 5.77
CA LEU A 72 -3.69 5.22 5.16
C LEU A 72 -2.75 5.85 6.21
N ALA A 73 -3.30 6.28 7.35
CA ALA A 73 -2.51 6.83 8.45
C ALA A 73 -1.50 5.81 9.01
N ALA A 74 -1.92 4.54 9.17
CA ALA A 74 -1.06 3.48 9.69
C ALA A 74 0.12 3.13 8.78
N LEU A 75 0.01 3.39 7.47
CA LEU A 75 1.01 3.04 6.46
C LEU A 75 1.84 4.23 5.95
N ALA A 76 1.47 5.46 6.32
CA ALA A 76 2.08 6.67 5.79
C ALA A 76 3.59 6.72 6.03
N ASP A 77 4.04 6.55 7.26
CA ASP A 77 5.46 6.55 7.60
C ASP A 77 5.82 5.47 8.63
N HIS A 78 7.09 5.12 8.69
CA HIS A 78 7.65 4.18 9.67
C HIS A 78 9.14 4.48 9.94
N GLY A 79 9.52 5.76 9.92
CA GLY A 79 10.88 6.22 10.13
C GLY A 79 11.82 5.89 8.96
N PHE A 80 13.09 5.66 9.27
CA PHE A 80 14.14 5.41 8.27
C PHE A 80 14.04 3.99 7.65
N THR A 81 12.94 3.73 6.97
CA THR A 81 12.81 2.53 6.14
C THR A 81 13.70 2.64 4.89
N PRO A 82 14.02 1.52 4.21
CA PRO A 82 14.75 1.59 2.94
C PRO A 82 14.13 2.55 1.92
N THR A 83 12.80 2.63 1.84
CA THR A 83 12.10 3.57 0.96
C THR A 83 12.35 5.03 1.34
N ALA A 84 12.33 5.37 2.64
CA ALA A 84 12.62 6.71 3.13
C ALA A 84 14.09 7.10 2.89
N ILE A 85 15.02 6.17 3.16
CA ILE A 85 16.46 6.38 2.93
C ILE A 85 16.74 6.64 1.45
N VAL A 86 16.20 5.80 0.55
CA VAL A 86 16.38 5.96 -0.90
C VAL A 86 15.80 7.28 -1.39
N THR A 87 14.64 7.70 -0.88
CA THR A 87 14.04 9.01 -1.21
C THR A 87 14.97 10.15 -0.84
N ARG A 88 15.51 10.16 0.39
CA ARG A 88 16.42 11.20 0.87
C ARG A 88 17.75 11.21 0.10
N LEU A 89 18.37 10.05 -0.15
CA LEU A 89 19.59 9.94 -0.94
C LEU A 89 19.40 10.37 -2.40
N THR A 90 18.25 10.03 -2.99
CA THR A 90 17.95 10.50 -4.35
C THR A 90 17.78 12.01 -4.40
N TYR A 91 17.14 12.60 -3.38
CA TYR A 91 17.00 14.05 -3.26
C TYR A 91 18.35 14.75 -3.04
N LEU A 92 19.25 14.18 -2.25
CA LEU A 92 20.62 14.69 -2.09
C LEU A 92 21.33 14.80 -3.45
N SER A 93 21.18 13.79 -4.30
CA SER A 93 21.83 13.72 -5.62
C SER A 93 21.13 14.56 -6.69
N ALA A 94 19.80 14.73 -6.60
CA ALA A 94 18.96 15.43 -7.58
C ALA A 94 17.93 16.33 -6.86
N PRO A 95 18.38 17.44 -6.23
CA PRO A 95 17.52 18.29 -5.41
C PRO A 95 16.45 19.07 -6.22
N ASP A 96 16.62 19.16 -7.52
CA ASP A 96 15.69 19.73 -8.48
C ASP A 96 14.59 18.74 -8.94
N SER A 97 14.65 17.47 -8.50
CA SER A 97 13.73 16.41 -8.91
C SER A 97 13.00 15.76 -7.73
N VAL A 98 12.05 16.49 -7.12
CA VAL A 98 11.19 15.95 -6.06
C VAL A 98 10.45 14.69 -6.52
N GLN A 99 9.92 14.71 -7.74
CA GLN A 99 9.24 13.55 -8.34
C GLN A 99 10.17 12.34 -8.51
N GLY A 100 11.45 12.57 -8.85
CA GLY A 100 12.46 11.50 -8.94
C GLY A 100 12.76 10.88 -7.58
N ALA A 101 12.89 11.69 -6.54
CA ALA A 101 13.10 11.23 -5.17
C ALA A 101 11.90 10.41 -4.65
N LEU A 102 10.67 10.89 -4.87
CA LEU A 102 9.45 10.16 -4.52
C LEU A 102 9.35 8.84 -5.29
N ALA A 103 9.57 8.88 -6.61
CA ALA A 103 9.52 7.69 -7.45
C ALA A 103 10.53 6.63 -7.00
N ALA A 104 11.77 7.00 -6.68
CA ALA A 104 12.80 6.09 -6.21
C ALA A 104 12.39 5.39 -4.89
N GLY A 105 11.83 6.13 -3.93
CA GLY A 105 11.29 5.56 -2.71
C GLY A 105 10.11 4.63 -2.94
N LEU A 106 9.17 5.00 -3.82
CA LEU A 106 8.00 4.18 -4.14
C LEU A 106 8.39 2.90 -4.89
N LEU A 107 9.35 2.95 -5.81
CA LEU A 107 9.89 1.77 -6.49
C LEU A 107 10.53 0.77 -5.51
N GLY A 108 11.05 1.23 -4.37
CA GLY A 108 11.51 0.40 -3.27
C GLY A 108 10.40 -0.27 -2.46
N GLY A 109 9.13 0.04 -2.74
CA GLY A 109 7.94 -0.49 -2.06
C GLY A 109 7.57 -1.91 -2.50
N GLY A 110 8.50 -2.85 -2.39
CA GLY A 110 8.35 -4.24 -2.80
C GLY A 110 7.76 -5.15 -1.72
N SER A 111 7.79 -6.46 -1.98
CA SER A 111 7.15 -7.51 -1.17
C SER A 111 7.63 -7.58 0.29
N ARG A 112 8.84 -7.08 0.60
CA ARG A 112 9.38 -7.15 1.97
C ARG A 112 8.83 -6.07 2.91
N PHE A 113 8.41 -4.92 2.39
CA PHE A 113 7.98 -3.77 3.20
C PHE A 113 6.53 -3.34 2.94
N LEU A 114 6.17 -2.89 1.76
CA LEU A 114 4.81 -2.41 1.47
C LEU A 114 3.92 -3.50 0.84
N GLY A 115 4.50 -4.48 0.15
CA GLY A 115 3.79 -5.57 -0.48
C GLY A 115 3.04 -6.49 0.49
N VAL A 116 3.43 -6.53 1.77
CA VAL A 116 2.75 -7.34 2.80
C VAL A 116 1.26 -7.03 2.89
N THR A 117 0.84 -5.79 2.63
CA THR A 117 -0.57 -5.39 2.62
C THR A 117 -1.36 -6.16 1.55
N GLU A 118 -0.86 -6.21 0.33
CA GLU A 118 -1.47 -6.98 -0.76
C GLU A 118 -1.34 -8.50 -0.52
N ASP A 119 -0.13 -8.96 -0.18
CA ASP A 119 0.13 -10.38 0.02
C ASP A 119 -0.78 -10.99 1.11
N CYS A 120 -1.01 -10.23 2.21
CA CYS A 120 -1.91 -10.65 3.29
C CYS A 120 -3.37 -10.65 2.85
N GLY A 121 -3.84 -9.59 2.21
CA GLY A 121 -5.21 -9.51 1.70
C GLY A 121 -5.54 -10.66 0.74
N ARG A 122 -4.64 -10.93 -0.22
CA ARG A 122 -4.78 -12.05 -1.16
C ARG A 122 -4.75 -13.41 -0.45
N PHE A 123 -3.79 -13.63 0.44
CA PHE A 123 -3.70 -14.89 1.19
C PHE A 123 -4.97 -15.18 1.97
N LEU A 124 -5.51 -14.20 2.67
CA LEU A 124 -6.75 -14.37 3.44
C LEU A 124 -7.94 -14.60 2.50
N HIS A 125 -8.02 -13.87 1.41
CA HIS A 125 -9.07 -14.04 0.40
C HIS A 125 -9.04 -15.45 -0.22
N ASP A 126 -7.85 -15.95 -0.60
CA ASP A 126 -7.70 -17.28 -1.19
C ASP A 126 -8.09 -18.39 -0.22
N VAL A 127 -7.89 -18.19 1.09
CA VAL A 127 -8.38 -19.12 2.12
C VAL A 127 -9.90 -19.07 2.20
N LEU A 128 -10.48 -17.86 2.27
CA LEU A 128 -11.93 -17.66 2.39
C LEU A 128 -12.69 -18.12 1.15
N ALA A 129 -12.12 -17.96 -0.05
CA ALA A 129 -12.71 -18.38 -1.31
C ALA A 129 -12.89 -19.90 -1.44
N THR A 130 -12.31 -20.69 -0.53
CA THR A 130 -12.54 -22.15 -0.48
C THR A 130 -13.80 -22.54 0.28
N LEU A 131 -14.51 -21.60 0.88
CA LEU A 131 -15.68 -21.81 1.71
C LEU A 131 -16.95 -21.37 1.01
N ASP A 132 -18.03 -22.10 1.22
CA ASP A 132 -19.37 -21.67 0.80
C ASP A 132 -19.90 -20.55 1.70
N GLU A 133 -19.64 -20.63 3.02
CA GLU A 133 -20.02 -19.65 4.03
C GLU A 133 -18.90 -19.44 5.06
N PRO A 134 -18.70 -18.22 5.58
CA PRO A 134 -17.74 -17.96 6.63
C PRO A 134 -18.09 -18.71 7.94
N PRO A 135 -17.11 -19.08 8.78
CA PRO A 135 -17.36 -19.69 10.08
C PRO A 135 -18.25 -18.80 10.98
N ALA A 136 -19.20 -19.44 11.69
CA ALA A 136 -20.18 -18.75 12.52
C ALA A 136 -19.64 -18.38 13.92
N ASP A 137 -18.57 -19.05 14.39
CA ASP A 137 -18.03 -18.89 15.73
C ASP A 137 -16.48 -18.93 15.76
N ASP A 138 -15.91 -18.61 16.91
CA ASP A 138 -14.45 -18.61 17.10
C ASP A 138 -13.81 -19.99 16.90
N ALA A 139 -14.51 -21.08 17.22
CA ALA A 139 -13.96 -22.42 17.04
C ALA A 139 -13.81 -22.76 15.55
N GLY A 140 -14.78 -22.39 14.73
CA GLY A 140 -14.71 -22.50 13.27
C GLY A 140 -13.60 -21.66 12.66
N TRP A 141 -13.46 -20.40 13.11
CA TRP A 141 -12.38 -19.52 12.70
C TRP A 141 -10.99 -20.10 13.07
N ASP A 142 -10.86 -20.62 14.29
CA ASP A 142 -9.60 -21.23 14.75
C ASP A 142 -9.25 -22.48 13.96
N ALA A 143 -10.23 -23.33 13.61
CA ALA A 143 -10.03 -24.50 12.76
C ALA A 143 -9.52 -24.11 11.37
N LEU A 144 -10.20 -23.14 10.71
CA LEU A 144 -9.77 -22.62 9.41
C LEU A 144 -8.36 -22.00 9.46
N ALA A 145 -8.08 -21.26 10.52
CA ALA A 145 -6.77 -20.65 10.73
C ALA A 145 -5.65 -21.69 10.93
N LEU A 146 -5.91 -22.81 11.64
CA LEU A 146 -4.95 -23.90 11.77
C LEU A 146 -4.61 -24.52 10.41
N GLU A 147 -5.60 -24.75 9.56
CA GLU A 147 -5.39 -25.23 8.19
C GLU A 147 -4.60 -24.25 7.35
N ALA A 148 -4.92 -22.96 7.44
CA ALA A 148 -4.22 -21.91 6.73
C ALA A 148 -2.74 -21.79 7.15
N VAL A 149 -2.46 -21.89 8.46
CA VAL A 149 -1.10 -21.82 9.03
C VAL A 149 -0.27 -23.05 8.68
N ALA A 150 -0.91 -24.22 8.51
CA ALA A 150 -0.23 -25.46 8.15
C ALA A 150 0.20 -25.51 6.66
N ARG A 151 -0.28 -24.59 5.82
CA ARG A 151 0.14 -24.51 4.41
C ARG A 151 1.65 -24.22 4.32
N PRO A 152 2.35 -24.79 3.34
CA PRO A 152 3.78 -24.51 3.15
C PRO A 152 4.02 -23.03 2.82
N GLY A 153 5.07 -22.45 3.39
CA GLY A 153 5.53 -21.11 3.07
C GLY A 153 5.40 -20.11 4.20
N ARG A 154 5.64 -18.84 3.86
CA ARG A 154 5.52 -17.72 4.79
C ARG A 154 4.06 -17.30 4.87
N ILE A 155 3.57 -17.04 6.07
CA ILE A 155 2.25 -16.46 6.31
C ILE A 155 2.39 -14.94 6.26
N PRO A 156 1.82 -14.26 5.24
CA PRO A 156 1.84 -12.80 5.19
C PRO A 156 1.08 -12.22 6.39
N GLY A 157 1.55 -11.10 6.91
CA GLY A 157 0.93 -10.46 8.08
C GLY A 157 1.44 -10.96 9.43
N LEU A 158 2.22 -12.06 9.51
CA LEU A 158 2.88 -12.50 10.73
C LEU A 158 4.35 -12.08 10.79
N GLY A 159 4.76 -11.62 11.98
CA GLY A 159 6.12 -11.18 12.29
C GLY A 159 6.39 -9.73 11.93
N HIS A 160 7.28 -9.10 12.69
CA HIS A 160 7.75 -7.73 12.46
C HIS A 160 9.24 -7.63 12.80
N HIS A 161 9.98 -6.80 12.07
CA HIS A 161 11.43 -6.66 12.28
C HIS A 161 11.76 -5.86 13.55
N VAL A 162 10.90 -4.92 13.95
CA VAL A 162 11.04 -4.10 15.17
C VAL A 162 10.10 -4.59 16.27
N HIS A 163 8.80 -4.61 16.02
CA HIS A 163 7.76 -4.91 17.02
C HIS A 163 7.66 -6.42 17.27
N LYS A 164 8.52 -6.95 18.15
CA LYS A 164 8.58 -8.40 18.44
C LYS A 164 7.44 -8.88 19.34
N ASP A 165 6.98 -8.02 20.25
CA ASP A 165 5.98 -8.34 21.26
C ASP A 165 4.56 -7.94 20.85
N GLY A 166 4.39 -7.19 19.75
CA GLY A 166 3.11 -6.75 19.21
C GLY A 166 3.25 -5.46 18.42
N ASP A 167 2.53 -5.36 17.32
CA ASP A 167 2.45 -4.14 16.52
C ASP A 167 1.29 -3.28 17.02
N PRO A 168 1.53 -2.07 17.57
CA PRO A 168 0.48 -1.26 18.20
C PRO A 168 -0.62 -0.82 17.23
N ARG A 169 -0.35 -0.83 15.92
CA ARG A 169 -1.33 -0.47 14.89
C ARG A 169 -2.42 -1.52 14.76
N THR A 170 -2.08 -2.80 14.91
CA THR A 170 -3.00 -3.92 14.71
C THR A 170 -4.23 -3.86 15.61
N PRO A 171 -4.10 -3.81 16.96
CA PRO A 171 -5.28 -3.77 17.82
C PRO A 171 -6.10 -2.49 17.62
N ARG A 172 -5.46 -1.36 17.29
CA ARG A 172 -6.19 -0.10 17.07
C ARG A 172 -7.01 -0.14 15.80
N LEU A 173 -6.44 -0.64 14.69
CA LEU A 173 -7.18 -0.78 13.43
C LEU A 173 -8.35 -1.76 13.57
N MET A 174 -8.12 -2.91 14.21
CA MET A 174 -9.16 -3.88 14.48
C MET A 174 -10.30 -3.30 15.34
N ALA A 175 -9.97 -2.49 16.35
CA ALA A 175 -10.96 -1.81 17.15
C ALA A 175 -11.78 -0.80 16.32
N ILE A 176 -11.16 0.00 15.47
CA ILE A 176 -11.85 0.93 14.57
C ILE A 176 -12.79 0.18 13.63
N ALA A 177 -12.34 -0.92 13.03
CA ALA A 177 -13.19 -1.73 12.16
C ALA A 177 -14.39 -2.31 12.91
N ALA A 178 -14.20 -2.75 14.16
CA ALA A 178 -15.28 -3.26 15.00
C ALA A 178 -16.26 -2.15 15.43
N GLU A 179 -15.76 -0.97 15.80
CA GLU A 179 -16.57 0.21 16.14
C GLU A 179 -17.51 0.61 14.99
N GLU A 180 -17.06 0.45 13.72
CA GLU A 180 -17.85 0.76 12.53
C GLU A 180 -18.68 -0.43 12.00
N GLY A 181 -18.63 -1.59 12.65
CA GLY A 181 -19.31 -2.80 12.16
C GLY A 181 -18.70 -3.39 10.87
N LEU A 182 -17.44 -3.09 10.63
CA LEU A 182 -16.67 -3.48 9.42
C LEU A 182 -15.57 -4.50 9.72
N PHE A 183 -15.64 -5.17 10.87
CA PHE A 183 -14.76 -6.29 11.21
C PHE A 183 -15.24 -7.54 10.47
N GLY A 184 -14.79 -7.66 9.22
CA GLY A 184 -15.27 -8.67 8.30
C GLY A 184 -14.50 -10.01 8.37
N PRO A 185 -14.72 -10.90 7.38
CA PRO A 185 -14.15 -12.23 7.38
C PRO A 185 -12.62 -12.26 7.24
N HIS A 186 -12.01 -11.30 6.54
CA HIS A 186 -10.55 -11.24 6.42
C HIS A 186 -9.90 -10.87 7.74
N LEU A 187 -10.43 -9.87 8.46
CA LEU A 187 -9.96 -9.51 9.80
C LEU A 187 -10.21 -10.64 10.81
N SER A 188 -11.35 -11.34 10.72
CA SER A 188 -11.69 -12.48 11.56
C SER A 188 -10.68 -13.62 11.39
N LEU A 189 -10.37 -13.99 10.15
CA LEU A 189 -9.38 -15.01 9.85
C LEU A 189 -7.97 -14.59 10.32
N LEU A 190 -7.58 -13.34 10.08
CA LEU A 190 -6.27 -12.84 10.53
C LEU A 190 -6.15 -12.84 12.06
N ALA A 191 -7.22 -12.48 12.78
CA ALA A 191 -7.26 -12.54 14.24
C ALA A 191 -7.14 -13.99 14.74
N ALA A 192 -7.85 -14.94 14.11
CA ALA A 192 -7.74 -16.36 14.42
C ALA A 192 -6.33 -16.91 14.13
N ILE A 193 -5.71 -16.55 13.00
CA ILE A 193 -4.30 -16.88 12.71
C ILE A 193 -3.39 -16.35 13.82
N GLY A 194 -3.62 -15.13 14.29
CA GLY A 194 -2.90 -14.54 15.43
C GLY A 194 -3.02 -15.37 16.72
N ARG A 195 -4.17 -16.00 16.97
CA ARG A 195 -4.40 -16.86 18.16
C ARG A 195 -3.77 -18.24 18.02
N VAL A 196 -3.85 -18.86 16.84
CA VAL A 196 -3.53 -20.30 16.72
C VAL A 196 -2.13 -20.60 16.20
N HIS A 197 -1.49 -19.68 15.47
CA HIS A 197 -0.20 -19.94 14.83
C HIS A 197 0.90 -20.48 15.78
N PRO A 198 0.98 -20.12 17.09
CA PRO A 198 2.00 -20.69 17.97
C PRO A 198 1.90 -22.20 18.12
N ARG A 199 0.69 -22.77 17.99
CA ARG A 199 0.46 -24.23 18.08
C ARG A 199 1.09 -24.99 16.90
N VAL A 200 1.17 -24.33 15.74
CA VAL A 200 1.71 -24.92 14.50
C VAL A 200 3.18 -24.56 14.31
N LEU A 201 3.54 -23.29 14.52
CA LEU A 201 4.88 -22.78 14.25
C LEU A 201 5.87 -22.99 15.42
N GLY A 202 5.40 -23.40 16.60
CA GLY A 202 6.22 -23.56 17.81
C GLY A 202 6.82 -22.25 18.35
N ARG A 203 6.35 -21.10 17.85
CA ARG A 203 6.80 -19.76 18.27
C ARG A 203 5.70 -18.73 18.08
N THR A 204 5.70 -17.70 18.92
CA THR A 204 4.78 -16.58 18.80
C THR A 204 5.37 -15.49 17.88
N LEU A 205 4.57 -15.01 16.95
CA LEU A 205 4.87 -13.92 16.04
C LEU A 205 3.76 -12.87 16.12
N PRO A 206 4.08 -11.58 16.18
CA PRO A 206 3.03 -10.56 16.16
C PRO A 206 2.30 -10.54 14.82
N VAL A 207 0.99 -10.30 14.84
CA VAL A 207 0.25 -9.84 13.67
C VAL A 207 0.69 -8.40 13.42
N ASN A 208 1.25 -8.13 12.25
CA ASN A 208 1.79 -6.81 11.95
C ASN A 208 0.75 -5.88 11.32
N GLY A 209 0.98 -4.57 11.48
CA GLY A 209 0.04 -3.55 11.01
C GLY A 209 -0.21 -3.58 9.50
N ALA A 210 0.79 -3.93 8.69
CA ALA A 210 0.60 -4.03 7.24
C ALA A 210 -0.34 -5.18 6.86
N GLY A 211 -0.27 -6.31 7.56
CA GLY A 211 -1.21 -7.43 7.40
C GLY A 211 -2.62 -7.05 7.82
N ALA A 212 -2.77 -6.40 8.98
CA ALA A 212 -4.06 -5.90 9.44
C ALA A 212 -4.68 -4.89 8.46
N CYS A 213 -3.85 -4.00 7.88
CA CYS A 213 -4.29 -3.08 6.81
C CYS A 213 -4.77 -3.83 5.57
N GLY A 214 -4.06 -4.88 5.14
CA GLY A 214 -4.46 -5.69 4.00
C GLY A 214 -5.80 -6.40 4.22
N ALA A 215 -6.01 -6.97 5.41
CA ALA A 215 -7.27 -7.60 5.80
C ALA A 215 -8.42 -6.57 5.82
N ALA A 216 -8.21 -5.40 6.43
CA ALA A 216 -9.23 -4.35 6.49
C ALA A 216 -9.61 -3.82 5.10
N LEU A 217 -8.64 -3.59 4.21
CA LEU A 217 -8.90 -3.16 2.84
C LEU A 217 -9.69 -4.22 2.04
N ALA A 218 -9.40 -5.50 2.26
CA ALA A 218 -10.14 -6.60 1.63
C ALA A 218 -11.59 -6.68 2.16
N ASP A 219 -11.79 -6.48 3.48
CA ASP A 219 -13.12 -6.41 4.08
C ASP A 219 -13.94 -5.20 3.59
N LEU A 220 -13.29 -4.09 3.22
CA LEU A 220 -13.92 -2.94 2.57
C LEU A 220 -14.29 -3.20 1.09
N GLY A 221 -13.97 -4.37 0.55
CA GLY A 221 -14.27 -4.74 -0.82
C GLY A 221 -13.40 -4.03 -1.86
N LEU A 222 -12.21 -3.57 -1.49
CA LEU A 222 -11.28 -2.97 -2.42
C LEU A 222 -10.64 -4.04 -3.33
N PRO A 223 -10.33 -3.72 -4.60
CA PRO A 223 -9.71 -4.68 -5.51
C PRO A 223 -8.39 -5.19 -4.95
N LEU A 224 -8.23 -6.50 -4.86
CA LEU A 224 -7.04 -7.15 -4.28
C LEU A 224 -5.75 -6.75 -4.99
N GLU A 225 -5.84 -6.52 -6.31
CA GLU A 225 -4.75 -6.08 -7.16
C GLU A 225 -4.23 -4.68 -6.82
N LEU A 226 -5.06 -3.88 -6.16
CA LEU A 226 -4.76 -2.49 -5.81
C LEU A 226 -4.41 -2.30 -4.32
N LEU A 227 -4.43 -3.33 -3.48
CA LEU A 227 -4.17 -3.17 -2.04
C LEU A 227 -2.77 -2.57 -1.77
N ARG A 228 -1.75 -2.99 -2.52
CA ARG A 228 -0.43 -2.35 -2.48
C ARG A 228 -0.47 -0.89 -2.94
N GLY A 229 -1.33 -0.57 -3.91
CA GLY A 229 -1.52 0.80 -4.40
C GLY A 229 -1.95 1.76 -3.29
N PHE A 230 -2.83 1.33 -2.38
CA PHE A 230 -3.23 2.13 -1.22
C PHE A 230 -2.10 2.28 -0.19
N ALA A 231 -1.27 1.25 -0.01
CA ALA A 231 -0.07 1.35 0.80
C ALA A 231 0.95 2.34 0.19
N LEU A 232 1.09 2.36 -1.14
CA LEU A 232 1.92 3.32 -1.86
C LEU A 232 1.35 4.74 -1.80
N LEU A 233 0.02 4.91 -1.89
CA LEU A 233 -0.65 6.19 -1.71
C LEU A 233 -0.33 6.79 -0.33
N ALA A 234 -0.53 6.00 0.72
CA ALA A 234 -0.18 6.38 2.09
C ALA A 234 1.30 6.73 2.23
N ARG A 235 2.18 5.88 1.70
CA ARG A 235 3.63 6.07 1.75
C ARG A 235 4.07 7.33 0.99
N THR A 236 3.39 7.73 -0.06
CA THR A 236 3.69 8.98 -0.79
C THR A 236 3.60 10.19 0.15
N ALA A 237 2.56 10.26 0.97
CA ALA A 237 2.44 11.32 1.97
C ALA A 237 3.59 11.28 3.00
N GLY A 238 3.96 10.10 3.48
CA GLY A 238 5.09 9.91 4.38
C GLY A 238 6.42 10.33 3.75
N LEU A 239 6.66 9.97 2.48
CA LEU A 239 7.89 10.35 1.77
C LEU A 239 7.98 11.86 1.53
N ILE A 240 6.86 12.54 1.27
CA ILE A 240 6.82 14.02 1.24
C ILE A 240 7.23 14.57 2.61
N GLY A 241 6.73 13.98 3.70
CA GLY A 241 7.15 14.33 5.06
C GLY A 241 8.65 14.12 5.30
N GLN A 242 9.21 13.00 4.82
CA GLN A 242 10.63 12.70 4.89
C GLN A 242 11.47 13.74 4.12
N LEU A 243 11.03 14.18 2.94
CA LEU A 243 11.69 15.25 2.18
C LEU A 243 11.58 16.61 2.88
N ALA A 244 10.42 16.92 3.43
CA ALA A 244 10.23 18.16 4.19
C ALA A 244 11.12 18.20 5.45
N GLU A 245 11.39 17.05 6.07
CA GLU A 245 12.33 16.96 7.17
C GLU A 245 13.78 17.06 6.69
N GLU A 246 14.13 16.43 5.56
CA GLU A 246 15.47 16.52 4.96
C GLU A 246 15.87 17.98 4.67
N LEU A 247 14.93 18.81 4.21
CA LEU A 247 15.15 20.25 4.00
C LEU A 247 15.47 21.01 5.30
N ARG A 248 14.99 20.54 6.46
CA ARG A 248 15.17 21.21 7.75
C ARG A 248 16.29 20.60 8.58
N ARG A 249 16.46 19.31 8.47
CA ARG A 249 17.42 18.50 9.23
C ARG A 249 17.96 17.41 8.30
N PRO A 250 18.89 17.76 7.42
CA PRO A 250 19.46 16.82 6.46
C PRO A 250 20.20 15.69 7.18
N VAL A 251 20.02 14.48 6.70
CA VAL A 251 20.72 13.26 7.14
C VAL A 251 21.24 12.43 5.98
N ALA A 252 20.85 12.75 4.75
CA ALA A 252 21.23 11.97 3.57
C ALA A 252 22.75 12.02 3.34
N ASP A 253 23.37 13.16 3.56
CA ASP A 253 24.82 13.31 3.43
C ASP A 253 25.57 12.47 4.47
N ASP A 254 25.11 12.48 5.72
CA ASP A 254 25.68 11.64 6.79
C ASP A 254 25.56 10.14 6.45
N ILE A 255 24.42 9.71 5.89
CA ILE A 255 24.21 8.33 5.45
C ILE A 255 25.19 7.97 4.33
N PHE A 256 25.33 8.83 3.33
CA PHE A 256 26.29 8.66 2.24
C PHE A 256 27.72 8.56 2.78
N LEU A 257 28.15 9.53 3.55
CA LEU A 257 29.52 9.59 4.12
C LEU A 257 29.80 8.44 5.06
N SER A 258 28.82 7.97 5.83
CA SER A 258 29.00 6.82 6.72
C SER A 258 29.37 5.54 5.98
N VAL A 259 28.91 5.40 4.73
CA VAL A 259 29.26 4.28 3.86
C VAL A 259 30.57 4.55 3.12
N ASP A 260 30.70 5.73 2.53
CA ASP A 260 31.87 6.10 1.71
C ASP A 260 33.17 6.10 2.50
N LEU A 261 33.17 6.69 3.68
CA LEU A 261 34.37 6.74 4.55
C LEU A 261 34.72 5.39 5.20
N ASN A 262 33.79 4.44 5.23
CA ASN A 262 33.98 3.11 5.80
C ASN A 262 34.09 2.00 4.73
N ASN A 263 34.16 2.36 3.45
CA ASN A 263 34.39 1.38 2.41
C ASN A 263 35.83 0.80 2.50
N ARG A 264 35.98 -0.44 2.08
CA ARG A 264 37.26 -1.14 2.01
C ARG A 264 37.40 -1.82 0.66
N SER A 265 38.44 -1.47 -0.09
CA SER A 265 38.77 -2.21 -1.31
C SER A 265 39.13 -3.66 -1.00
N VAL A 266 38.54 -4.58 -1.70
CA VAL A 266 38.88 -6.01 -1.68
C VAL A 266 39.18 -6.47 -3.10
N PRO A 267 40.07 -7.48 -3.31
CA PRO A 267 40.28 -8.05 -4.63
C PRO A 267 38.96 -8.55 -5.25
N PRO A 268 38.74 -8.36 -6.55
CA PRO A 268 37.56 -8.88 -7.21
C PRO A 268 37.58 -10.41 -7.18
N GLU A 269 36.44 -11.01 -6.76
CA GLU A 269 36.24 -12.44 -6.88
C GLU A 269 35.56 -12.71 -8.24
N PRO A 270 36.00 -13.74 -9.01
CA PRO A 270 35.30 -14.12 -10.22
C PRO A 270 33.83 -14.44 -9.89
N TYR A 271 32.88 -13.90 -10.67
CA TYR A 271 31.49 -14.28 -10.54
C TYR A 271 31.34 -15.78 -10.82
N GLY A 272 31.31 -16.55 -9.75
CA GLY A 272 30.86 -17.94 -9.82
C GLY A 272 29.37 -17.91 -10.14
N GLY A 273 28.99 -18.15 -11.39
CA GLY A 273 27.61 -18.22 -11.82
C GLY A 273 26.76 -19.14 -10.93
N PRO A 274 25.42 -19.18 -11.08
CA PRO A 274 24.50 -19.91 -10.22
C PRO A 274 24.58 -21.44 -10.38
N HIS A 275 25.80 -21.97 -10.49
CA HIS A 275 26.10 -23.41 -10.63
C HIS A 275 27.18 -23.79 -9.61
N GLY A 276 26.72 -23.96 -8.39
CA GLY A 276 27.35 -24.72 -7.35
C GLY A 276 26.29 -25.58 -6.71
#